data_dedeba3c64b430eca54ed56b8d079886
#
_entry.id   dedeba3c64b430eca54ed56b8d079886
#
_cell.length_a   1.000
_cell.length_b   1.000
_cell.length_c   1.000
_cell.angle_alpha   90.00
_cell.angle_beta   90.00
_cell.angle_gamma   90.00
#
_symmetry.space_group_name_H-M   'P 1'
#
loop_
_entity.id
_entity.type
_entity.pdbx_description
1 polymer ?
#
loop_
_entity_poly.entity_id
_entity_poly.type
_entity_poly.pdbx_seq_one_letter_code
_entity_poly.pdbx_strand_id
1 'polypeptide(L)'
;MDEYIEHDIFRSAIDTYGEVMQITVAFEEMSELQKELCKHLRGSGSQENIAEEIADVEIMMEQMKMIFNCEAAVLQVREKKVKRLKERMEQKENNYGKEAKTANKDLF
;
A
#
# COMPACT_ATOMS: atom_id res chain seq x y z
N MET A 1 -19.61 2.07 -4.38
CA MET A 1 -19.56 1.62 -5.80
C MET A 1 -19.36 0.13 -5.82
N ASP A 2 -20.05 -0.53 -6.72
CA ASP A 2 -19.92 -1.99 -6.89
C ASP A 2 -18.49 -2.35 -7.33
N GLU A 3 -17.96 -3.42 -6.77
CA GLU A 3 -16.62 -3.92 -7.05
C GLU A 3 -16.39 -4.22 -8.54
N TYR A 4 -17.40 -4.77 -9.21
CA TYR A 4 -17.31 -5.05 -10.66
C TYR A 4 -17.26 -3.77 -11.48
N ILE A 5 -17.98 -2.74 -11.06
CA ILE A 5 -17.98 -1.44 -11.72
C ILE A 5 -16.61 -0.78 -11.57
N GLU A 6 -16.04 -0.81 -10.36
CA GLU A 6 -14.68 -0.29 -10.13
C GLU A 6 -13.66 -1.01 -11.01
N HIS A 7 -13.73 -2.34 -11.04
CA HIS A 7 -12.82 -3.16 -11.83
C HIS A 7 -12.88 -2.78 -13.31
N ASP A 8 -14.07 -2.56 -13.84
CA ASP A 8 -14.25 -2.14 -15.22
C ASP A 8 -13.68 -0.77 -15.48
N ILE A 9 -13.82 0.16 -14.53
CA ILE A 9 -13.23 1.50 -14.63
C ILE A 9 -11.71 1.41 -14.67
N PHE A 10 -11.11 0.60 -13.80
CA PHE A 10 -9.66 0.42 -13.76
C PHE A 10 -9.15 -0.23 -15.05
N ARG A 11 -9.88 -1.22 -15.56
CA ARG A 11 -9.53 -1.82 -16.85
C ARG A 11 -9.57 -0.78 -17.97
N SER A 12 -10.58 0.05 -18.00
CA SER A 12 -10.70 1.12 -18.98
C SER A 12 -9.55 2.13 -18.86
N ALA A 13 -9.14 2.46 -17.64
CA ALA A 13 -8.02 3.37 -17.43
C ALA A 13 -6.72 2.78 -17.99
N ILE A 14 -6.47 1.50 -17.73
CA ILE A 14 -5.29 0.81 -18.24
C ILE A 14 -5.31 0.78 -19.77
N ASP A 15 -6.46 0.47 -20.37
CA ASP A 15 -6.61 0.41 -21.82
C ASP A 15 -6.46 1.78 -22.46
N THR A 16 -6.98 2.82 -21.81
CA THR A 16 -6.96 4.19 -22.34
C THR A 16 -5.57 4.81 -22.29
N TYR A 17 -4.88 4.67 -21.17
CA TYR A 17 -3.59 5.34 -20.93
C TYR A 17 -2.39 4.45 -21.17
N GLY A 18 -2.57 3.13 -21.13
CA GLY A 18 -1.51 2.16 -21.33
C GLY A 18 -0.82 1.75 -20.03
N GLU A 19 -0.25 0.55 -20.03
CA GLU A 19 0.38 -0.03 -18.84
C GLU A 19 1.55 0.79 -18.34
N VAL A 20 2.41 1.25 -19.25
CA VAL A 20 3.60 2.03 -18.88
C VAL A 20 3.20 3.33 -18.18
N MET A 21 2.19 4.02 -18.71
CA MET A 21 1.71 5.26 -18.10
C MET A 21 1.14 4.99 -16.72
N GLN A 22 0.34 3.94 -16.56
CA GLN A 22 -0.28 3.62 -15.26
C GLN A 22 0.76 3.19 -14.22
N ILE A 23 1.82 2.49 -14.62
CA ILE A 23 2.95 2.19 -13.74
C ILE A 23 3.64 3.49 -13.30
N THR A 24 3.84 4.41 -14.23
CA THR A 24 4.43 5.72 -13.94
C THR A 24 3.58 6.52 -12.95
N VAL A 25 2.27 6.52 -13.15
CA VAL A 25 1.33 7.19 -12.23
C VAL A 25 1.40 6.54 -10.84
N ALA A 26 1.55 5.22 -10.76
CA ALA A 26 1.71 4.54 -9.49
C ALA A 26 2.95 5.07 -8.73
N PHE A 27 4.08 5.27 -9.40
CA PHE A 27 5.26 5.89 -8.80
C PHE A 27 4.95 7.29 -8.27
N GLU A 28 4.26 8.10 -9.06
CA GLU A 28 3.91 9.47 -8.69
C GLU A 28 3.03 9.49 -7.44
N GLU A 29 1.99 8.65 -7.40
CA GLU A 29 1.08 8.61 -6.26
C GLU A 29 1.75 8.10 -4.99
N MET A 30 2.62 7.10 -5.09
CA MET A 30 3.42 6.64 -3.95
C MET A 30 4.34 7.74 -3.44
N SER A 31 4.92 8.51 -4.33
CA SER A 31 5.77 9.65 -3.99
C SER A 31 4.97 10.75 -3.26
N GLU A 32 3.77 11.04 -3.73
CA GLU A 32 2.91 12.04 -3.10
C GLU A 32 2.47 11.60 -1.68
N LEU A 33 2.19 10.32 -1.49
CA LEU A 33 1.89 9.82 -0.16
C LEU A 33 3.11 9.97 0.77
N GLN A 34 4.31 9.62 0.31
CA GLN A 34 5.53 9.79 1.07
C GLN A 34 5.71 11.24 1.50
N LYS A 35 5.45 12.16 0.59
CA LYS A 35 5.56 13.60 0.85
C LYS A 35 4.61 14.04 1.98
N GLU A 36 3.36 13.60 1.94
CA GLU A 36 2.39 13.94 2.98
C GLU A 36 2.75 13.32 4.33
N LEU A 37 3.25 12.10 4.34
CA LEU A 37 3.72 11.47 5.58
C LEU A 37 4.93 12.20 6.16
N CYS A 38 5.85 12.65 5.33
CA CYS A 38 6.98 13.47 5.76
C CYS A 38 6.54 14.78 6.38
N LYS A 39 5.55 15.43 5.79
CA LYS A 39 4.97 16.66 6.37
C LYS A 39 4.39 16.41 7.75
N HIS A 40 3.67 15.31 7.91
CA HIS A 40 3.11 14.94 9.19
C HIS A 40 4.19 14.77 10.25
N LEU A 41 5.28 14.09 9.92
CA LEU A 41 6.40 13.89 10.86
C LEU A 41 7.07 15.21 11.24
N ARG A 42 6.98 16.23 10.41
CA ARG A 42 7.51 17.57 10.70
C ARG A 42 6.50 18.46 11.43
N GLY A 43 5.34 17.92 11.77
CA GLY A 43 4.31 18.67 12.47
C GLY A 43 3.40 19.52 11.57
N SER A 44 3.41 19.27 10.27
CA SER A 44 2.57 19.98 9.31
C SER A 44 1.71 18.99 8.51
N GLY A 45 1.02 19.48 7.48
CA GLY A 45 0.15 18.65 6.66
C GLY A 45 -1.22 18.46 7.31
N SER A 46 -2.04 17.61 6.70
CA SER A 46 -3.39 17.37 7.17
C SER A 46 -3.79 15.90 6.98
N GLN A 47 -4.70 15.45 7.84
CA GLN A 47 -5.31 14.14 7.74
C GLN A 47 -6.04 13.97 6.41
N GLU A 48 -6.67 15.02 5.93
CA GLU A 48 -7.41 15.03 4.67
C GLU A 48 -6.49 14.76 3.49
N ASN A 49 -5.33 15.41 3.45
CA ASN A 49 -4.36 15.20 2.39
C ASN A 49 -3.79 13.79 2.44
N ILE A 50 -3.52 13.27 3.62
CA ILE A 50 -3.03 11.90 3.78
C ILE A 50 -4.09 10.91 3.28
N ALA A 51 -5.35 11.10 3.65
CA ALA A 51 -6.44 10.24 3.20
C ALA A 51 -6.58 10.24 1.67
N GLU A 52 -6.48 11.41 1.05
CA GLU A 52 -6.53 11.54 -0.40
C GLU A 52 -5.41 10.75 -1.07
N GLU A 53 -4.19 10.89 -0.57
CA GLU A 53 -3.05 10.19 -1.16
C GLU A 53 -3.11 8.68 -0.91
N ILE A 54 -3.63 8.24 0.23
CA ILE A 54 -3.85 6.81 0.46
C ILE A 54 -4.85 6.27 -0.56
N ALA A 55 -5.95 6.98 -0.79
CA ALA A 55 -6.95 6.56 -1.78
C ALA A 55 -6.33 6.46 -3.17
N ASP A 56 -5.52 7.43 -3.57
CA ASP A 56 -4.86 7.42 -4.87
C ASP A 56 -3.92 6.22 -5.01
N VAL A 57 -3.15 5.91 -3.96
CA VAL A 57 -2.25 4.76 -3.96
C VAL A 57 -3.05 3.46 -4.04
N GLU A 58 -4.14 3.33 -3.28
CA GLU A 58 -4.97 2.13 -3.33
C GLU A 58 -5.54 1.88 -4.72
N ILE A 59 -6.01 2.95 -5.39
CA ILE A 59 -6.51 2.87 -6.77
C ILE A 59 -5.41 2.35 -7.70
N MET A 60 -4.20 2.88 -7.57
CA MET A 60 -3.10 2.45 -8.41
C MET A 60 -2.64 1.02 -8.10
N MET A 61 -2.70 0.61 -6.83
CA MET A 61 -2.37 -0.77 -6.47
C MET A 61 -3.38 -1.76 -7.07
N GLU A 62 -4.65 -1.40 -7.12
CA GLU A 62 -5.65 -2.25 -7.79
C GLU A 62 -5.33 -2.40 -9.27
N GLN A 63 -4.93 -1.31 -9.94
CA GLN A 63 -4.54 -1.38 -11.34
C GLN A 63 -3.26 -2.19 -11.56
N MET A 64 -2.29 -2.08 -10.65
CA MET A 64 -1.05 -2.87 -10.73
C MET A 64 -1.35 -4.38 -10.64
N LYS A 65 -2.24 -4.77 -9.74
CA LYS A 65 -2.66 -6.17 -9.64
C LYS A 65 -3.27 -6.68 -10.94
N MET A 66 -4.00 -5.84 -11.65
CA MET A 66 -4.60 -6.18 -12.94
C MET A 66 -3.54 -6.28 -14.05
N ILE A 67 -2.65 -5.29 -14.13
CA ILE A 67 -1.59 -5.26 -15.14
C ILE A 67 -0.72 -6.51 -15.04
N PHE A 68 -0.33 -6.90 -13.82
CA PHE A 68 0.55 -8.04 -13.60
C PHE A 68 -0.18 -9.35 -13.36
N ASN A 69 -1.52 -9.32 -13.43
CA ASN A 69 -2.37 -10.49 -13.24
C ASN A 69 -2.02 -11.26 -11.96
N CYS A 70 -1.89 -10.54 -10.86
CA CYS A 70 -1.39 -11.11 -9.61
C CYS A 70 -2.32 -10.91 -8.40
N GLU A 71 -3.61 -10.66 -8.63
CA GLU A 71 -4.58 -10.45 -7.53
C GLU A 71 -4.58 -11.60 -6.53
N ALA A 72 -4.67 -12.84 -7.01
CA ALA A 72 -4.71 -14.00 -6.14
C ALA A 72 -3.39 -14.17 -5.39
N ALA A 73 -2.27 -13.98 -6.07
CA ALA A 73 -0.95 -14.08 -5.45
C ALA A 73 -0.77 -13.03 -4.35
N VAL A 74 -1.20 -11.80 -4.60
CA VAL A 74 -1.12 -10.71 -3.62
C VAL A 74 -1.94 -11.05 -2.38
N LEU A 75 -3.16 -11.56 -2.58
CA LEU A 75 -4.03 -11.92 -1.46
C LEU A 75 -3.37 -13.01 -0.57
N GLN A 76 -2.82 -14.05 -1.19
CA GLN A 76 -2.15 -15.12 -0.46
C GLN A 76 -0.91 -14.64 0.30
N VAL A 77 -0.09 -13.84 -0.36
CA VAL A 77 1.13 -13.28 0.25
C VAL A 77 0.74 -12.35 1.41
N ARG A 78 -0.29 -11.55 1.21
CA ARG A 78 -0.78 -10.62 2.23
C ARG A 78 -1.22 -11.37 3.49
N GLU A 79 -1.95 -12.45 3.35
CA GLU A 79 -2.37 -13.27 4.50
C GLU A 79 -1.18 -13.81 5.28
N LYS A 80 -0.19 -14.34 4.58
CA LYS A 80 1.04 -14.85 5.20
C LYS A 80 1.78 -13.75 5.96
N LYS A 81 1.87 -12.58 5.37
CA LYS A 81 2.61 -11.45 5.96
C LYS A 81 1.88 -10.86 7.17
N VAL A 82 0.56 -10.80 7.13
CA VAL A 82 -0.24 -10.36 8.29
C VAL A 82 -0.07 -11.34 9.45
N LYS A 83 -0.09 -12.63 9.17
CA LYS A 83 0.15 -13.65 10.18
C LYS A 83 1.56 -13.53 10.78
N ARG A 84 2.55 -13.33 9.93
CA ARG A 84 3.94 -13.11 10.35
C ARG A 84 4.07 -11.89 11.24
N LEU A 85 3.40 -10.80 10.87
CA LEU A 85 3.38 -9.58 11.67
C LEU A 85 2.82 -9.85 13.07
N LYS A 86 1.71 -10.58 13.16
CA LYS A 86 1.11 -10.98 14.44
C LYS A 86 2.10 -11.77 15.28
N GLU A 87 2.74 -12.77 14.69
CA GLU A 87 3.72 -13.61 15.38
C GLU A 87 4.92 -12.79 15.90
N ARG A 88 5.39 -11.84 15.11
CA ARG A 88 6.50 -10.97 15.51
C ARG A 88 6.14 -10.05 16.65
N MET A 89 4.92 -9.52 16.66
CA MET A 89 4.45 -8.70 17.77
C MET A 89 4.31 -9.54 19.05
N GLU A 90 3.82 -10.75 18.95
CA GLU A 90 3.74 -11.68 20.08
C GLU A 90 5.11 -12.01 20.64
N GLN A 91 6.10 -12.28 19.79
CA GLN A 91 7.47 -12.50 20.21
C GLN A 91 8.05 -11.30 20.91
N LYS A 92 7.77 -10.10 20.41
CA LYS A 92 8.23 -8.85 21.01
C LYS A 92 7.66 -8.68 22.42
N GLU A 93 6.38 -9.01 22.63
CA GLU A 93 5.76 -8.98 23.94
C GLU A 93 6.41 -9.96 24.90
N ASN A 94 6.68 -11.20 24.43
CA ASN A 94 7.29 -12.25 25.22
C ASN A 94 8.74 -11.93 25.58
N ASN A 95 9.41 -11.13 24.76
CA ASN A 95 10.80 -10.71 24.98
C ASN A 95 10.86 -9.25 25.43
N TYR A 96 9.92 -8.85 26.25
CA TYR A 96 9.79 -7.49 26.72
C TYR A 96 11.11 -6.92 27.21
N GLY A 97 11.45 -5.76 26.66
CA GLY A 97 12.63 -4.98 27.06
C GLY A 97 13.96 -5.39 26.44
N LYS A 98 14.03 -6.53 25.75
CA LYS A 98 15.29 -7.00 25.18
C LYS A 98 15.61 -6.42 23.82
N GLU A 99 14.61 -6.33 22.96
CA GLU A 99 14.81 -6.02 21.55
C GLU A 99 14.03 -4.81 21.08
N ALA A 100 13.63 -3.96 21.99
CA ALA A 100 12.76 -2.83 21.69
C ALA A 100 13.26 -1.90 20.59
N LYS A 101 14.57 -1.89 20.35
CA LYS A 101 15.21 -0.98 19.39
C LYS A 101 15.64 -1.62 18.10
N THR A 102 15.53 -2.94 17.99
CA THR A 102 15.90 -3.56 16.73
C THR A 102 14.87 -3.21 15.68
N ALA A 103 15.38 -2.89 14.54
CA ALA A 103 14.62 -2.28 13.50
C ALA A 103 13.41 -3.11 13.07
N ASN A 104 12.38 -2.42 12.68
CA ASN A 104 11.18 -2.99 12.12
C ASN A 104 11.37 -3.51 10.69
N LYS A 105 12.58 -3.55 10.19
CA LYS A 105 12.88 -3.97 8.83
C LYS A 105 12.47 -5.39 8.51
N ASP A 106 12.25 -6.21 9.54
CA ASP A 106 11.84 -7.60 9.37
C ASP A 106 10.35 -7.83 9.62
N LEU A 107 9.54 -6.78 9.69
CA LEU A 107 8.10 -6.90 9.91
C LEU A 107 7.42 -7.70 8.80
N PHE A 108 7.84 -7.52 7.60
CA PHE A 108 7.28 -8.16 6.44
C PHE A 108 8.29 -9.07 5.77
#